data_9f8492500ba37fc59129e39fe2bf6d62
#
_entry.id   9f8492500ba37fc59129e39fe2bf6d62
#
_cell.length_a   1.000
_cell.length_b   1.000
_cell.length_c   1.000
_cell.angle_alpha   90.00
_cell.angle_beta   90.00
_cell.angle_gamma   90.00
#
_symmetry.space_group_name_H-M   'P 1'
#
loop_
_entity.id
_entity.type
_entity.pdbx_description
1 polymer ?
#
loop_
_entity_poly.entity_id
_entity_poly.type
_entity_poly.pdbx_seq_one_letter_code
_entity_poly.pdbx_strand_id
1 'polypeptide(L)'
;YLFVGGMPEAVLSFAETSDPAEARRVHSELLRSYNADFSKYADDALAERIRRVWRAVPTNLSKENRKFMFSKIRESARAREYEDALQWLTDTSLVCPSSCVSVPESPLASHEDEGVFKVYVLDVGLLGAMCNLSARTILDSEALFSSFKGVLAEQLVAQELLASGQAGNKVDTGNKLHYFMNQSTRTEIDFIVDGNERVPQPVPIVVKAGTNLRAKSLAAFVKKHLPVLALRTSLAPFSRDGVIKNVPLYAFGAYFHKEIAGQ
;
A
#
# COMPACT_ATOMS: atom_id res chain seq x y z
N TYR A 1 15.67 2.14 1.36
CA TYR A 1 14.48 1.39 1.79
C TYR A 1 13.56 1.04 0.62
N LEU A 2 13.16 1.99 -0.26
CA LEU A 2 12.27 1.73 -1.41
C LEU A 2 12.78 0.63 -2.38
N PHE A 3 14.06 0.29 -2.33
CA PHE A 3 14.64 -0.78 -3.14
C PHE A 3 14.82 -2.09 -2.36
N VAL A 4 15.36 -1.99 -1.14
CA VAL A 4 15.68 -3.15 -0.28
C VAL A 4 14.42 -3.68 0.41
N GLY A 5 13.44 -2.83 0.71
CA GLY A 5 12.26 -3.19 1.48
C GLY A 5 12.57 -3.51 2.93
N GLY A 6 11.68 -4.27 3.56
CA GLY A 6 11.74 -4.71 4.95
C GLY A 6 11.85 -6.23 5.13
N MET A 7 12.02 -7.00 4.04
CA MET A 7 12.23 -8.46 4.16
C MET A 7 13.54 -8.73 4.91
N PRO A 8 13.52 -9.46 6.05
CA PRO A 8 14.68 -9.56 6.96
C PRO A 8 15.97 -10.01 6.29
N GLU A 9 15.90 -11.03 5.45
CA GLU A 9 17.07 -11.56 4.74
C GLU A 9 17.61 -10.55 3.72
N ALA A 10 16.75 -9.81 3.02
CA ALA A 10 17.18 -8.77 2.07
C ALA A 10 17.85 -7.59 2.79
N VAL A 11 17.32 -7.20 3.96
CA VAL A 11 17.90 -6.16 4.81
C VAL A 11 19.25 -6.58 5.34
N LEU A 12 19.37 -7.81 5.86
CA LEU A 12 20.63 -8.36 6.35
C LEU A 12 21.69 -8.43 5.25
N SER A 13 21.34 -9.02 4.11
CA SER A 13 22.25 -9.14 2.95
C SER A 13 22.75 -7.77 2.48
N PHE A 14 21.88 -6.77 2.42
CA PHE A 14 22.28 -5.41 2.06
C PHE A 14 23.16 -4.75 3.14
N ALA A 15 22.86 -4.97 4.43
CA ALA A 15 23.62 -4.41 5.53
C ALA A 15 25.07 -4.95 5.55
N GLU A 16 25.26 -6.23 5.22
CA GLU A 16 26.57 -6.89 5.19
C GLU A 16 27.39 -6.53 3.94
N THR A 17 26.74 -6.41 2.78
CA THR A 17 27.43 -6.25 1.49
C THR A 17 27.45 -4.83 0.96
N SER A 18 26.50 -3.98 1.37
CA SER A 18 26.19 -2.68 0.77
C SER A 18 25.90 -2.76 -0.73
N ASP A 19 25.59 -3.97 -1.24
CA ASP A 19 25.29 -4.22 -2.65
C ASP A 19 23.77 -4.39 -2.87
N PRO A 20 23.12 -3.49 -3.60
CA PRO A 20 21.72 -3.64 -3.95
C PRO A 20 21.40 -4.90 -4.77
N ALA A 21 22.37 -5.44 -5.52
CA ALA A 21 22.17 -6.64 -6.32
C ALA A 21 21.93 -7.87 -5.42
N GLU A 22 22.58 -7.95 -4.27
CA GLU A 22 22.38 -9.03 -3.31
C GLU A 22 20.96 -8.99 -2.69
N ALA A 23 20.47 -7.82 -2.30
CA ALA A 23 19.07 -7.69 -1.85
C ALA A 23 18.10 -8.13 -2.96
N ARG A 24 18.37 -7.79 -4.23
CA ARG A 24 17.55 -8.21 -5.37
C ARG A 24 17.60 -9.72 -5.61
N ARG A 25 18.76 -10.36 -5.38
CA ARG A 25 18.90 -11.82 -5.44
C ARG A 25 17.98 -12.47 -4.42
N VAL A 26 18.00 -12.00 -3.16
CA VAL A 26 17.11 -12.51 -2.09
C VAL A 26 15.64 -12.34 -2.47
N HIS A 27 15.22 -11.16 -2.95
CA HIS A 27 13.83 -10.97 -3.39
C HIS A 27 13.42 -11.95 -4.49
N SER A 28 14.33 -12.23 -5.44
CA SER A 28 14.06 -13.17 -6.54
C SER A 28 13.93 -14.61 -6.04
N GLU A 29 14.66 -14.98 -5.01
CA GLU A 29 14.55 -16.28 -4.35
C GLU A 29 13.24 -16.40 -3.58
N LEU A 30 12.86 -15.38 -2.82
CA LEU A 30 11.56 -15.33 -2.14
C LEU A 30 10.39 -15.45 -3.11
N LEU A 31 10.40 -14.69 -4.22
CA LEU A 31 9.36 -14.77 -5.24
C LEU A 31 9.26 -16.17 -5.89
N ARG A 32 10.39 -16.84 -6.10
CA ARG A 32 10.41 -18.23 -6.60
C ARG A 32 9.83 -19.20 -5.56
N SER A 33 10.20 -19.02 -4.30
CA SER A 33 9.71 -19.85 -3.18
C SER A 33 8.18 -19.71 -3.05
N TYR A 34 7.64 -18.50 -3.03
CA TYR A 34 6.19 -18.29 -2.99
C TYR A 34 5.47 -18.93 -4.18
N ASN A 35 6.01 -18.83 -5.40
CA ASN A 35 5.44 -19.50 -6.56
C ASN A 35 5.43 -21.03 -6.44
N ALA A 36 6.43 -21.64 -5.79
CA ALA A 36 6.47 -23.06 -5.51
C ALA A 36 5.43 -23.45 -4.43
N ASP A 37 5.31 -22.65 -3.39
CA ASP A 37 4.36 -22.86 -2.31
C ASP A 37 2.89 -22.81 -2.78
N PHE A 38 2.56 -22.01 -3.79
CA PHE A 38 1.22 -22.02 -4.37
C PHE A 38 0.77 -23.41 -4.85
N SER A 39 1.68 -24.22 -5.42
CA SER A 39 1.38 -25.60 -5.83
C SER A 39 1.42 -26.59 -4.68
N LYS A 40 2.05 -26.26 -3.57
CA LYS A 40 2.16 -27.13 -2.40
C LYS A 40 0.91 -27.11 -1.52
N TYR A 41 0.29 -25.91 -1.42
CA TYR A 41 -0.79 -25.67 -0.46
C TYR A 41 -2.17 -25.43 -1.11
N ALA A 42 -2.27 -25.48 -2.44
CA ALA A 42 -3.51 -25.38 -3.17
C ALA A 42 -3.58 -26.46 -4.26
N ASP A 43 -4.80 -26.84 -4.67
CA ASP A 43 -4.95 -27.70 -5.85
C ASP A 43 -4.47 -26.97 -7.13
N ASP A 44 -4.23 -27.73 -8.19
CA ASP A 44 -3.65 -27.19 -9.43
C ASP A 44 -4.46 -26.03 -10.01
N ALA A 45 -5.80 -26.10 -9.95
CA ALA A 45 -6.69 -25.08 -10.51
C ALA A 45 -6.64 -23.78 -9.67
N LEU A 46 -6.65 -23.91 -8.36
CA LEU A 46 -6.52 -22.75 -7.44
C LEU A 46 -5.11 -22.17 -7.52
N ALA A 47 -4.07 -23.00 -7.51
CA ALA A 47 -2.68 -22.56 -7.63
C ALA A 47 -2.45 -21.73 -8.90
N GLU A 48 -3.03 -22.12 -10.04
CA GLU A 48 -2.92 -21.33 -11.27
C GLU A 48 -3.67 -19.99 -11.16
N ARG A 49 -4.85 -19.95 -10.53
CA ARG A 49 -5.57 -18.70 -10.28
C ARG A 49 -4.79 -17.77 -9.33
N ILE A 50 -4.19 -18.33 -8.26
CA ILE A 50 -3.34 -17.58 -7.33
C ILE A 50 -2.17 -16.92 -8.06
N ARG A 51 -1.46 -17.68 -8.93
CA ARG A 51 -0.35 -17.11 -9.74
C ARG A 51 -0.82 -15.98 -10.64
N ARG A 52 -1.98 -16.10 -11.25
CA ARG A 52 -2.54 -15.06 -12.12
C ARG A 52 -2.88 -13.80 -11.35
N VAL A 53 -3.55 -13.92 -10.20
CA VAL A 53 -3.85 -12.78 -9.30
C VAL A 53 -2.55 -12.12 -8.85
N TRP A 54 -1.60 -12.92 -8.34
CA TRP A 54 -0.29 -12.45 -7.88
C TRP A 54 0.45 -11.62 -8.93
N ARG A 55 0.56 -12.13 -10.14
CA ARG A 55 1.21 -11.43 -11.27
C ARG A 55 0.46 -10.16 -11.70
N ALA A 56 -0.83 -10.08 -11.47
CA ALA A 56 -1.63 -8.92 -11.86
C ALA A 56 -1.54 -7.75 -10.88
N VAL A 57 -1.08 -7.95 -9.63
CA VAL A 57 -1.00 -6.91 -8.61
C VAL A 57 -0.16 -5.70 -9.08
N PRO A 58 1.10 -5.85 -9.55
CA PRO A 58 1.91 -4.72 -10.00
C PRO A 58 1.25 -3.93 -11.14
N THR A 59 0.62 -4.64 -12.09
CA THR A 59 -0.08 -4.00 -13.22
C THR A 59 -1.28 -3.18 -12.75
N ASN A 60 -2.02 -3.65 -11.75
CA ASN A 60 -3.14 -2.89 -11.19
C ASN A 60 -2.67 -1.66 -10.42
N LEU A 61 -1.62 -1.78 -9.61
CA LEU A 61 -1.02 -0.66 -8.87
C LEU A 61 -0.42 0.41 -9.79
N SER A 62 0.05 0.03 -10.97
CA SER A 62 0.65 0.98 -11.94
C SER A 62 -0.36 1.86 -12.67
N LYS A 63 -1.66 1.65 -12.46
CA LYS A 63 -2.70 2.47 -13.11
C LYS A 63 -2.98 3.75 -12.34
N GLU A 64 -3.58 4.71 -13.04
CA GLU A 64 -3.90 6.01 -12.48
C GLU A 64 -4.81 5.92 -11.24
N ASN A 65 -5.84 5.06 -11.29
CA ASN A 65 -6.79 4.90 -10.17
C ASN A 65 -6.44 3.77 -9.20
N ARG A 66 -5.43 2.94 -9.52
CA ARG A 66 -4.92 1.81 -8.72
C ARG A 66 -5.97 0.81 -8.21
N LYS A 67 -7.20 0.90 -8.69
CA LYS A 67 -8.26 -0.07 -8.36
C LYS A 67 -7.91 -1.44 -8.90
N PHE A 68 -8.13 -2.48 -8.09
CA PHE A 68 -7.93 -3.84 -8.56
C PHE A 68 -9.03 -4.24 -9.54
N MET A 69 -8.63 -4.67 -10.72
CA MET A 69 -9.56 -5.04 -11.80
C MET A 69 -9.23 -6.44 -12.27
N PHE A 70 -10.11 -7.39 -12.03
CA PHE A 70 -9.97 -8.78 -12.47
C PHE A 70 -9.84 -8.93 -14.00
N SER A 71 -10.43 -8.02 -14.77
CA SER A 71 -10.26 -7.97 -16.23
C SER A 71 -8.81 -7.76 -16.68
N LYS A 72 -7.89 -7.40 -15.78
CA LYS A 72 -6.45 -7.32 -16.06
C LYS A 72 -5.71 -8.64 -15.86
N ILE A 73 -6.34 -9.60 -15.24
CA ILE A 73 -5.84 -10.98 -15.17
C ILE A 73 -6.07 -11.65 -16.54
N ARG A 74 -7.28 -11.50 -17.10
CA ARG A 74 -7.71 -11.97 -18.39
C ARG A 74 -8.90 -11.10 -18.84
N GLU A 75 -9.02 -10.80 -20.13
CA GLU A 75 -10.04 -9.89 -20.69
C GLU A 75 -11.48 -10.24 -20.30
N SER A 76 -11.80 -11.53 -20.15
CA SER A 76 -13.12 -12.03 -19.73
C SER A 76 -13.20 -12.46 -18.26
N ALA A 77 -12.18 -12.16 -17.44
CA ALA A 77 -12.16 -12.59 -16.03
C ALA A 77 -13.25 -11.90 -15.21
N ARG A 78 -13.99 -12.71 -14.45
CA ARG A 78 -15.00 -12.23 -13.50
C ARG A 78 -14.47 -12.35 -12.07
N ALA A 79 -14.92 -11.46 -11.18
CA ALA A 79 -14.52 -11.45 -9.76
C ALA A 79 -14.64 -12.84 -9.13
N ARG A 80 -15.81 -13.46 -9.21
CA ARG A 80 -16.11 -14.79 -8.64
C ARG A 80 -15.17 -15.93 -9.06
N GLU A 81 -14.43 -15.75 -10.16
CA GLU A 81 -13.48 -16.78 -10.63
C GLU A 81 -12.14 -16.72 -9.88
N TYR A 82 -11.85 -15.58 -9.25
CA TYR A 82 -10.56 -15.28 -8.63
C TYR A 82 -10.64 -14.82 -7.17
N GLU A 83 -11.86 -14.74 -6.60
CA GLU A 83 -12.08 -14.35 -5.20
C GLU A 83 -11.35 -15.29 -4.24
N ASP A 84 -11.48 -16.62 -4.44
CA ASP A 84 -10.78 -17.60 -3.61
C ASP A 84 -9.26 -17.44 -3.67
N ALA A 85 -8.73 -17.13 -4.87
CA ALA A 85 -7.31 -16.92 -5.06
C ALA A 85 -6.82 -15.62 -4.42
N LEU A 86 -7.61 -14.55 -4.48
CA LEU A 86 -7.31 -13.31 -3.77
C LEU A 86 -7.40 -13.50 -2.27
N GLN A 87 -8.44 -14.21 -1.79
CA GLN A 87 -8.60 -14.52 -0.37
C GLN A 87 -7.41 -15.34 0.14
N TRP A 88 -6.99 -16.37 -0.59
CA TRP A 88 -5.81 -17.16 -0.23
C TRP A 88 -4.54 -16.31 -0.07
N LEU A 89 -4.29 -15.39 -1.02
CA LEU A 89 -3.16 -14.46 -0.94
C LEU A 89 -3.27 -13.49 0.25
N THR A 90 -4.48 -13.10 0.61
CA THR A 90 -4.76 -12.24 1.77
C THR A 90 -4.54 -12.99 3.07
N ASP A 91 -5.06 -14.21 3.20
CA ASP A 91 -4.93 -15.06 4.39
C ASP A 91 -3.46 -15.42 4.68
N THR A 92 -2.67 -15.59 3.62
CA THR A 92 -1.21 -15.80 3.73
C THR A 92 -0.42 -14.51 3.91
N SER A 93 -1.09 -13.36 3.99
CA SER A 93 -0.48 -12.02 4.14
C SER A 93 0.49 -11.64 3.01
N LEU A 94 0.44 -12.31 1.87
CA LEU A 94 1.25 -11.95 0.69
C LEU A 94 0.74 -10.70 -0.01
N VAL A 95 -0.57 -10.43 0.12
CA VAL A 95 -1.19 -9.18 -0.31
C VAL A 95 -2.11 -8.62 0.77
N CYS A 96 -2.33 -7.32 0.72
CA CYS A 96 -3.26 -6.62 1.59
C CYS A 96 -4.25 -5.81 0.74
N PRO A 97 -5.54 -6.14 0.77
CA PRO A 97 -6.58 -5.30 0.21
C PRO A 97 -6.72 -3.98 0.97
N SER A 98 -7.01 -2.90 0.24
CA SER A 98 -7.39 -1.60 0.77
C SER A 98 -8.78 -1.27 0.25
N SER A 99 -9.79 -1.32 1.12
CA SER A 99 -11.20 -1.11 0.77
C SER A 99 -11.50 0.38 0.55
N CYS A 100 -12.36 0.67 -0.42
CA CYS A 100 -12.88 2.01 -0.61
C CYS A 100 -13.90 2.33 0.48
N VAL A 101 -13.82 3.53 1.07
CA VAL A 101 -14.89 4.06 1.91
C VAL A 101 -15.45 5.34 1.29
N SER A 102 -16.77 5.46 1.28
CA SER A 102 -17.49 6.63 0.75
C SER A 102 -17.81 7.67 1.83
N VAL A 103 -17.85 7.26 3.09
CA VAL A 103 -18.09 8.10 4.26
C VAL A 103 -16.88 8.00 5.20
N PRO A 104 -16.21 9.12 5.53
CA PRO A 104 -15.01 9.11 6.37
C PRO A 104 -15.38 9.23 7.87
N GLU A 105 -16.16 8.29 8.36
CA GLU A 105 -16.64 8.21 9.76
C GLU A 105 -16.27 6.86 10.38
N SER A 106 -15.89 6.86 11.66
CA SER A 106 -15.58 5.63 12.38
C SER A 106 -16.85 4.90 12.83
N PRO A 107 -16.90 3.57 12.73
CA PRO A 107 -15.87 2.68 12.22
C PRO A 107 -15.87 2.64 10.68
N LEU A 108 -14.71 2.81 10.06
CA LEU A 108 -14.57 2.86 8.59
C LEU A 108 -15.08 1.60 7.91
N ALA A 109 -14.92 0.43 8.55
CA ALA A 109 -15.42 -0.85 8.04
C ALA A 109 -16.94 -0.87 7.77
N SER A 110 -17.72 -0.02 8.44
CA SER A 110 -19.17 0.10 8.19
C SER A 110 -19.52 0.90 6.93
N HIS A 111 -18.54 1.52 6.33
CA HIS A 111 -18.70 2.43 5.18
C HIS A 111 -17.93 1.96 3.95
N GLU A 112 -17.53 0.67 3.92
CA GLU A 112 -16.84 0.07 2.77
C GLU A 112 -17.79 -0.04 1.57
N ASP A 113 -17.29 0.36 0.39
CA ASP A 113 -17.98 0.13 -0.88
C ASP A 113 -17.60 -1.27 -1.39
N GLU A 114 -18.57 -2.19 -1.46
CA GLU A 114 -18.35 -3.55 -1.91
C GLU A 114 -17.75 -3.60 -3.33
N GLY A 115 -16.74 -4.44 -3.50
CA GLY A 115 -16.10 -4.70 -4.80
C GLY A 115 -15.19 -3.58 -5.31
N VAL A 116 -14.97 -2.51 -4.53
CA VAL A 116 -14.07 -1.40 -4.89
C VAL A 116 -12.89 -1.36 -3.94
N PHE A 117 -11.75 -1.87 -4.37
CA PHE A 117 -10.55 -1.98 -3.54
C PHE A 117 -9.27 -1.83 -4.36
N LYS A 118 -8.17 -1.54 -3.67
CA LYS A 118 -6.79 -1.63 -4.15
C LYS A 118 -6.15 -2.87 -3.53
N VAL A 119 -5.06 -3.38 -4.11
CA VAL A 119 -4.31 -4.51 -3.53
C VAL A 119 -2.83 -4.15 -3.48
N TYR A 120 -2.27 -4.14 -2.29
CA TYR A 120 -0.84 -3.92 -2.03
C TYR A 120 -0.14 -5.26 -1.79
N VAL A 121 1.17 -5.31 -2.06
CA VAL A 121 2.02 -6.48 -1.77
C VAL A 121 2.53 -6.38 -0.33
N LEU A 122 2.96 -7.49 0.24
CA LEU A 122 3.58 -7.56 1.57
C LEU A 122 4.72 -6.55 1.76
N ASP A 123 5.57 -6.36 0.75
CA ASP A 123 6.81 -5.60 0.87
C ASP A 123 7.13 -4.78 -0.40
N VAL A 124 7.66 -3.57 -0.21
CA VAL A 124 8.00 -2.65 -1.31
C VAL A 124 9.19 -3.15 -2.14
N GLY A 125 10.15 -3.84 -1.54
CA GLY A 125 11.29 -4.45 -2.24
C GLY A 125 10.84 -5.61 -3.12
N LEU A 126 9.89 -6.44 -2.64
CA LEU A 126 9.25 -7.50 -3.43
C LEU A 126 8.47 -6.91 -4.62
N LEU A 127 7.69 -5.85 -4.42
CA LEU A 127 7.01 -5.16 -5.52
C LEU A 127 8.02 -4.68 -6.57
N GLY A 128 9.13 -4.07 -6.13
CA GLY A 128 10.22 -3.65 -7.01
C GLY A 128 10.82 -4.83 -7.80
N ALA A 129 10.98 -5.99 -7.16
CA ALA A 129 11.47 -7.21 -7.82
C ALA A 129 10.45 -7.77 -8.83
N MET A 130 9.17 -7.80 -8.50
CA MET A 130 8.10 -8.22 -9.42
C MET A 130 8.06 -7.35 -10.70
N CYS A 131 8.47 -6.08 -10.58
CA CYS A 131 8.56 -5.13 -11.69
C CYS A 131 9.93 -5.08 -12.37
N ASN A 132 10.88 -5.93 -12.02
CA ASN A 132 12.27 -5.90 -12.51
C ASN A 132 12.96 -4.53 -12.37
N LEU A 133 12.64 -3.77 -11.31
CA LEU A 133 13.26 -2.46 -11.09
C LEU A 133 14.71 -2.60 -10.65
N SER A 134 15.62 -1.88 -11.32
CA SER A 134 17.01 -1.79 -10.90
C SER A 134 17.19 -0.72 -9.82
N ALA A 135 18.26 -0.85 -9.00
CA ALA A 135 18.62 0.18 -8.03
C ALA A 135 18.86 1.53 -8.70
N ARG A 136 19.52 1.53 -9.86
CA ARG A 136 19.77 2.72 -10.66
C ARG A 136 18.47 3.42 -11.06
N THR A 137 17.46 2.67 -11.50
CA THR A 137 16.14 3.23 -11.87
C THR A 137 15.48 3.98 -10.72
N ILE A 138 15.63 3.50 -9.49
CA ILE A 138 15.05 4.15 -8.30
C ILE A 138 15.84 5.41 -7.90
N LEU A 139 17.18 5.39 -8.07
CA LEU A 139 18.06 6.51 -7.72
C LEU A 139 18.02 7.62 -8.78
N ASP A 140 17.83 7.30 -10.04
CA ASP A 140 17.76 8.28 -11.12
C ASP A 140 16.51 9.17 -10.93
N SER A 141 16.75 10.48 -10.87
CA SER A 141 15.72 11.49 -10.61
C SER A 141 14.88 11.86 -11.83
N GLU A 142 15.14 11.24 -12.99
CA GLU A 142 14.50 11.63 -14.24
C GLU A 142 13.00 11.32 -14.34
N ALA A 143 12.29 12.16 -15.09
CA ALA A 143 10.83 12.21 -15.19
C ALA A 143 10.17 10.91 -15.70
N LEU A 144 10.89 10.06 -16.43
CA LEU A 144 10.41 8.79 -16.99
C LEU A 144 9.94 7.79 -15.93
N PHE A 145 10.44 7.92 -14.70
CA PHE A 145 10.10 7.02 -13.59
C PHE A 145 9.17 7.64 -12.54
N SER A 146 8.74 8.88 -12.75
CA SER A 146 7.99 9.66 -11.74
C SER A 146 6.66 9.02 -11.33
N SER A 147 5.94 8.37 -12.27
CA SER A 147 4.65 7.72 -11.98
C SER A 147 4.82 6.47 -11.10
N PHE A 148 5.87 5.67 -11.33
CA PHE A 148 6.09 4.45 -10.53
C PHE A 148 6.68 4.75 -9.15
N LYS A 149 7.41 5.87 -8.98
CA LYS A 149 7.81 6.35 -7.64
C LYS A 149 6.61 6.59 -6.74
N GLY A 150 5.49 7.06 -7.29
CA GLY A 150 4.22 7.19 -6.57
C GLY A 150 3.69 5.84 -6.08
N VAL A 151 3.77 4.81 -6.91
CA VAL A 151 3.36 3.45 -6.55
C VAL A 151 4.22 2.89 -5.41
N LEU A 152 5.54 3.04 -5.49
CA LEU A 152 6.46 2.59 -4.44
C LEU A 152 6.25 3.35 -3.13
N ALA A 153 6.00 4.66 -3.20
CA ALA A 153 5.74 5.47 -2.01
C ALA A 153 4.43 5.05 -1.31
N GLU A 154 3.36 4.79 -2.07
CA GLU A 154 2.12 4.30 -1.48
C GLU A 154 2.27 2.87 -0.95
N GLN A 155 2.97 1.99 -1.68
CA GLN A 155 3.27 0.64 -1.20
C GLN A 155 4.04 0.67 0.13
N LEU A 156 5.02 1.57 0.27
CA LEU A 156 5.74 1.75 1.53
C LEU A 156 4.80 2.19 2.66
N VAL A 157 3.94 3.18 2.40
CA VAL A 157 2.97 3.65 3.42
C VAL A 157 1.99 2.55 3.79
N ALA A 158 1.49 1.76 2.83
CA ALA A 158 0.65 0.59 3.12
C ALA A 158 1.35 -0.39 4.07
N GLN A 159 2.60 -0.73 3.78
CA GLN A 159 3.43 -1.61 4.60
C GLN A 159 3.63 -1.05 6.03
N GLU A 160 3.93 0.23 6.18
CA GLU A 160 4.11 0.87 7.49
C GLU A 160 2.81 0.92 8.30
N LEU A 161 1.67 1.16 7.66
CA LEU A 161 0.36 1.13 8.30
C LEU A 161 0.02 -0.29 8.81
N LEU A 162 0.31 -1.32 8.02
CA LEU A 162 0.14 -2.72 8.42
C LEU A 162 1.03 -3.07 9.62
N ALA A 163 2.30 -2.69 9.56
CA ALA A 163 3.26 -2.95 10.63
C ALA A 163 2.88 -2.26 11.95
N SER A 164 2.19 -1.10 11.88
CA SER A 164 1.71 -0.39 13.07
C SER A 164 0.47 -1.00 13.72
N GLY A 165 -0.10 -2.07 13.16
CA GLY A 165 -1.32 -2.72 13.66
C GLY A 165 -2.59 -1.89 13.50
N GLN A 166 -2.56 -0.79 12.73
CA GLN A 166 -3.72 0.08 12.47
C GLN A 166 -4.60 -0.42 11.31
N ALA A 167 -4.17 -1.47 10.62
CA ALA A 167 -4.88 -2.01 9.47
C ALA A 167 -6.08 -2.91 9.82
N GLY A 168 -6.41 -3.03 11.09
CA GLY A 168 -7.59 -3.77 11.54
C GLY A 168 -7.63 -3.95 13.06
N ASN A 169 -8.81 -4.01 13.64
CA ASN A 169 -8.99 -4.45 15.00
C ASN A 169 -8.39 -5.86 15.16
N LYS A 170 -7.69 -6.09 16.24
CA LYS A 170 -6.97 -7.33 16.58
C LYS A 170 -7.84 -8.61 16.65
N VAL A 171 -9.11 -8.55 16.21
CA VAL A 171 -10.05 -9.65 16.26
C VAL A 171 -10.61 -9.90 14.87
N ASP A 172 -10.15 -10.95 14.22
CA ASP A 172 -10.75 -11.71 13.10
C ASP A 172 -11.10 -11.03 11.76
N THR A 173 -10.79 -9.76 11.52
CA THR A 173 -11.20 -9.10 10.27
C THR A 173 -10.11 -8.99 9.20
N GLY A 174 -8.96 -9.64 9.39
CA GLY A 174 -7.82 -9.57 8.47
C GLY A 174 -7.16 -8.18 8.46
N ASN A 175 -5.93 -8.09 7.99
CA ASN A 175 -5.20 -6.84 7.82
C ASN A 175 -5.78 -6.04 6.65
N LYS A 176 -6.84 -5.24 6.89
CA LYS A 176 -7.44 -4.37 5.87
C LYS A 176 -6.98 -2.93 6.02
N LEU A 177 -6.64 -2.32 4.90
CA LEU A 177 -6.44 -0.88 4.78
C LEU A 177 -7.71 -0.23 4.22
N HIS A 178 -7.86 1.07 4.43
CA HIS A 178 -8.92 1.85 3.81
C HIS A 178 -8.35 3.04 3.04
N TYR A 179 -9.03 3.40 1.95
CA TYR A 179 -8.84 4.66 1.25
C TYR A 179 -10.20 5.35 1.04
N PHE A 180 -10.20 6.66 0.93
CA PHE A 180 -11.45 7.39 0.74
C PHE A 180 -11.58 7.85 -0.71
N MET A 181 -12.78 7.72 -1.26
CA MET A 181 -13.10 8.24 -2.58
C MET A 181 -14.50 8.86 -2.61
N ASN A 182 -14.56 10.14 -2.97
CA ASN A 182 -15.81 10.79 -3.30
C ASN A 182 -16.04 10.74 -4.81
N GLN A 183 -17.02 9.99 -5.27
CA GLN A 183 -17.29 9.76 -6.70
C GLN A 183 -17.74 11.06 -7.41
N SER A 184 -18.50 11.93 -6.74
CA SER A 184 -19.06 13.16 -7.36
C SER A 184 -17.97 14.22 -7.59
N THR A 185 -17.04 14.39 -6.64
CA THR A 185 -15.95 15.37 -6.71
C THR A 185 -14.65 14.79 -7.24
N ARG A 186 -14.56 13.48 -7.42
CA ARG A 186 -13.35 12.71 -7.72
C ARG A 186 -12.20 12.99 -6.74
N THR A 187 -12.56 13.33 -5.48
CA THR A 187 -11.59 13.52 -4.41
C THR A 187 -11.17 12.16 -3.89
N GLU A 188 -9.90 11.83 -4.02
CA GLU A 188 -9.31 10.60 -3.50
C GLU A 188 -8.27 10.92 -2.42
N ILE A 189 -8.29 10.16 -1.33
CA ILE A 189 -7.32 10.14 -0.23
C ILE A 189 -6.68 8.77 -0.22
N ASP A 190 -5.38 8.68 -0.32
CA ASP A 190 -4.64 7.44 -0.57
C ASP A 190 -4.85 6.40 0.54
N PHE A 191 -4.89 6.85 1.80
CA PHE A 191 -5.27 6.03 2.96
C PHE A 191 -6.10 6.85 3.93
N ILE A 192 -6.98 6.18 4.66
CA ILE A 192 -7.69 6.72 5.81
C ILE A 192 -7.69 5.65 6.90
N VAL A 193 -7.40 6.05 8.11
CA VAL A 193 -7.37 5.15 9.27
C VAL A 193 -8.37 5.59 10.31
N ASP A 194 -8.93 4.65 11.06
CA ASP A 194 -9.84 4.96 12.14
C ASP A 194 -9.19 5.85 13.20
N GLY A 195 -10.01 6.64 13.85
CA GLY A 195 -9.62 7.38 15.03
C GLY A 195 -9.33 6.47 16.23
N ASN A 196 -8.71 7.04 17.25
CA ASN A 196 -8.45 6.38 18.52
C ASN A 196 -8.61 7.39 19.69
N GLU A 197 -8.27 6.99 20.91
CA GLU A 197 -8.39 7.87 22.09
C GLU A 197 -7.59 9.18 21.96
N ARG A 198 -6.46 9.18 21.24
CA ARG A 198 -5.61 10.37 21.03
C ARG A 198 -6.11 11.27 19.90
N VAL A 199 -6.61 10.63 18.84
CA VAL A 199 -7.13 11.29 17.64
C VAL A 199 -8.53 10.71 17.36
N PRO A 200 -9.60 11.32 17.89
CA PRO A 200 -10.93 10.69 17.92
C PRO A 200 -11.66 10.63 16.56
N GLN A 201 -11.09 11.24 15.51
CA GLN A 201 -11.66 11.22 14.18
C GLN A 201 -10.77 10.43 13.21
N PRO A 202 -11.31 9.90 12.10
CA PRO A 202 -10.52 9.27 11.07
C PRO A 202 -9.43 10.21 10.53
N VAL A 203 -8.22 9.68 10.35
CA VAL A 203 -7.05 10.43 9.89
C VAL A 203 -6.84 10.18 8.40
N PRO A 204 -7.08 11.18 7.52
CA PRO A 204 -6.76 11.06 6.11
C PRO A 204 -5.24 11.18 5.89
N ILE A 205 -4.70 10.37 4.99
CA ILE A 205 -3.28 10.30 4.66
C ILE A 205 -3.11 10.39 3.14
N VAL A 206 -2.36 11.38 2.67
CA VAL A 206 -2.00 11.53 1.26
C VAL A 206 -0.50 11.33 1.08
N VAL A 207 -0.13 10.54 0.07
CA VAL A 207 1.24 10.17 -0.25
C VAL A 207 1.74 10.94 -1.46
N LYS A 208 2.93 11.52 -1.35
CA LYS A 208 3.64 12.22 -2.43
C LYS A 208 5.05 11.64 -2.59
N ALA A 209 5.37 11.22 -3.80
CA ALA A 209 6.71 10.68 -4.12
C ALA A 209 7.78 11.74 -4.40
N GLY A 210 7.48 13.00 -4.19
CA GLY A 210 8.37 14.13 -4.41
C GLY A 210 8.34 15.15 -3.28
N THR A 211 8.96 16.30 -3.49
CA THR A 211 9.01 17.41 -2.53
C THR A 211 7.85 18.40 -2.66
N ASN A 212 7.04 18.26 -3.72
CA ASN A 212 5.89 19.15 -3.94
C ASN A 212 4.77 18.85 -2.93
N LEU A 213 4.50 19.81 -2.07
CA LEU A 213 3.51 19.72 -0.99
C LEU A 213 2.06 20.03 -1.43
N ARG A 214 1.83 20.33 -2.71
CA ARG A 214 0.45 20.55 -3.19
C ARG A 214 -0.35 19.26 -3.15
N ALA A 215 -1.40 19.23 -2.33
CA ALA A 215 -2.32 18.11 -2.17
C ALA A 215 -3.75 18.63 -2.23
N LYS A 216 -4.26 18.88 -3.45
CA LYS A 216 -5.60 19.46 -3.68
C LYS A 216 -6.71 18.60 -3.06
N SER A 217 -6.61 17.28 -3.21
CA SER A 217 -7.59 16.35 -2.61
C SER A 217 -7.60 16.41 -1.09
N LEU A 218 -6.41 16.48 -0.44
CA LEU A 218 -6.35 16.60 1.01
C LEU A 218 -6.92 17.95 1.49
N ALA A 219 -6.62 19.05 0.81
CA ALA A 219 -7.17 20.36 1.13
C ALA A 219 -8.71 20.39 0.97
N ALA A 220 -9.24 19.79 -0.09
CA ALA A 220 -10.68 19.65 -0.31
C ALA A 220 -11.35 18.79 0.77
N PHE A 221 -10.70 17.67 1.14
CA PHE A 221 -11.15 16.80 2.22
C PHE A 221 -11.19 17.54 3.55
N VAL A 222 -10.11 18.23 3.93
CA VAL A 222 -10.00 18.99 5.19
C VAL A 222 -11.09 20.07 5.25
N LYS A 223 -11.30 20.81 4.15
CA LYS A 223 -12.35 21.85 4.08
C LYS A 223 -13.76 21.29 4.29
N LYS A 224 -14.03 20.07 3.78
CA LYS A 224 -15.37 19.47 3.81
C LYS A 224 -15.64 18.72 5.11
N HIS A 225 -14.66 17.96 5.60
CA HIS A 225 -14.86 17.00 6.70
C HIS A 225 -14.26 17.47 8.03
N LEU A 226 -13.49 18.56 8.04
CA LEU A 226 -12.92 19.22 9.23
C LEU A 226 -12.21 18.27 10.20
N PRO A 227 -11.31 17.39 9.74
CA PRO A 227 -10.61 16.46 10.64
C PRO A 227 -9.71 17.22 11.61
N VAL A 228 -9.51 16.68 12.81
CA VAL A 228 -8.59 17.25 13.80
C VAL A 228 -7.12 17.10 13.40
N LEU A 229 -6.83 16.10 12.57
CA LEU A 229 -5.50 15.82 12.03
C LEU A 229 -5.63 15.28 10.61
N ALA A 230 -4.77 15.75 9.72
CA ALA A 230 -4.57 15.19 8.38
C ALA A 230 -3.07 15.01 8.13
N LEU A 231 -2.68 13.90 7.53
CA LEU A 231 -1.29 13.61 7.21
C LEU A 231 -1.02 13.73 5.72
N ARG A 232 0.10 14.30 5.41
CA ARG A 232 0.74 14.20 4.10
C ARG A 232 2.13 13.63 4.33
N THR A 233 2.50 12.59 3.59
CA THR A 233 3.87 12.10 3.58
C THR A 233 4.52 12.39 2.23
N SER A 234 5.78 12.81 2.25
CA SER A 234 6.50 13.27 1.05
C SER A 234 8.02 13.19 1.24
N LEU A 235 8.79 13.56 0.22
CA LEU A 235 10.25 13.71 0.36
C LEU A 235 10.66 15.06 0.98
N ALA A 236 9.72 15.97 1.25
CA ALA A 236 9.99 17.23 1.92
C ALA A 236 10.17 17.03 3.44
N PRO A 237 10.89 17.95 4.14
CA PRO A 237 11.06 17.92 5.58
C PRO A 237 9.72 18.00 6.34
N PHE A 238 9.77 17.73 7.65
CA PHE A 238 8.65 17.97 8.55
C PHE A 238 8.13 19.41 8.43
N SER A 239 6.83 19.54 8.28
CA SER A 239 6.16 20.85 8.28
C SER A 239 4.71 20.72 8.71
N ARG A 240 4.10 21.84 9.08
CA ARG A 240 2.69 21.88 9.49
C ARG A 240 1.99 23.08 8.86
N ASP A 241 0.79 22.83 8.37
CA ASP A 241 -0.11 23.84 7.82
C ASP A 241 -1.52 23.59 8.37
N GLY A 242 -1.88 24.32 9.44
CA GLY A 242 -3.11 24.09 10.20
C GLY A 242 -3.18 22.68 10.77
N VAL A 243 -4.16 21.91 10.34
CA VAL A 243 -4.38 20.50 10.74
C VAL A 243 -3.55 19.51 9.90
N ILE A 244 -2.96 19.98 8.79
CA ILE A 244 -2.16 19.14 7.89
C ILE A 244 -0.72 19.10 8.41
N LYS A 245 -0.23 17.92 8.75
CA LYS A 245 1.18 17.66 9.04
C LYS A 245 1.85 16.95 7.87
N ASN A 246 2.97 17.48 7.40
CA ASN A 246 3.84 16.79 6.46
C ASN A 246 4.88 15.99 7.24
N VAL A 247 4.90 14.69 7.01
CA VAL A 247 5.87 13.76 7.61
C VAL A 247 6.78 13.26 6.49
N PRO A 248 8.11 13.35 6.60
CA PRO A 248 8.99 12.78 5.59
C PRO A 248 8.73 11.29 5.40
N LEU A 249 8.73 10.83 4.14
CA LEU A 249 8.39 9.45 3.80
C LEU A 249 9.24 8.42 4.58
N TYR A 250 10.53 8.69 4.77
CA TYR A 250 11.44 7.82 5.54
C TYR A 250 11.11 7.75 7.04
N ALA A 251 10.40 8.74 7.56
CA ALA A 251 10.05 8.83 8.99
C ALA A 251 8.58 8.46 9.25
N PHE A 252 7.82 8.12 8.20
CA PHE A 252 6.37 7.94 8.30
C PHE A 252 6.01 6.83 9.28
N GLY A 253 6.61 5.64 9.17
CA GLY A 253 6.32 4.51 10.05
C GLY A 253 6.56 4.84 11.51
N ALA A 254 7.76 5.35 11.84
CA ALA A 254 8.12 5.72 13.22
C ALA A 254 7.20 6.83 13.79
N TYR A 255 6.89 7.84 12.97
CA TYR A 255 5.97 8.89 13.35
C TYR A 255 4.57 8.37 13.62
N PHE A 256 4.04 7.57 12.68
CA PHE A 256 2.68 7.03 12.77
C PHE A 256 2.53 6.12 13.98
N HIS A 257 3.47 5.23 14.19
CA HIS A 257 3.51 4.32 15.33
C HIS A 257 3.47 5.05 16.67
N LYS A 258 4.36 6.04 16.85
CA LYS A 258 4.49 6.80 18.10
C LYS A 258 3.32 7.76 18.35
N GLU A 259 2.92 8.53 17.33
CA GLU A 259 2.03 9.69 17.50
C GLU A 259 0.55 9.34 17.25
N ILE A 260 0.28 8.32 16.43
CA ILE A 260 -1.07 7.94 16.02
C ILE A 260 -1.46 6.59 16.61
N ALA A 261 -0.69 5.52 16.35
CA ALA A 261 -1.00 4.18 16.86
C ALA A 261 -0.90 4.06 18.39
N GLY A 262 -0.04 4.86 19.00
CA GLY A 262 0.02 4.96 20.47
C GLY A 262 0.72 3.78 21.16
N GLN A 263 1.63 3.11 20.46
CA GLN A 263 2.44 2.01 20.99
C GLN A 263 3.84 2.49 21.40
#